data_f96190977b60df33d1037f11e4ecfeec
#
_entry.id   f96190977b60df33d1037f11e4ecfeec
#
_cell.length_a   1.000
_cell.length_b   1.000
_cell.length_c   1.000
_cell.angle_alpha   90.00
_cell.angle_beta   90.00
_cell.angle_gamma   90.00
#
_symmetry.space_group_name_H-M   'P 1'
#
loop_
_entity.id
_entity.type
_entity.pdbx_description
1 polymer ?
#
loop_
_entity_poly.entity_id
_entity_poly.type
_entity_poly.pdbx_seq_one_letter_code
_entity_poly.pdbx_strand_id
1 'polypeptide(L)'
;MQVEVAFSGSVMSVEALARFLKDLEQLVPAPVETPKVVMGDDGVIYVKAGFATEDKAWRAGEQMAEVSAEIVEDTDVLVVLAPFAV
;
A
#
# COMPACT_ATOMS: atom_id res chain seq x y z
N MET A 1 -13.01 -1.91 -2.28
CA MET A 1 -11.91 -2.92 -2.25
C MET A 1 -11.87 -3.56 -0.88
N GLN A 2 -11.84 -4.89 -0.82
CA GLN A 2 -11.66 -5.61 0.43
C GLN A 2 -10.17 -5.74 0.72
N VAL A 3 -9.81 -5.71 1.99
CA VAL A 3 -8.41 -5.76 2.42
C VAL A 3 -8.29 -6.65 3.65
N GLU A 4 -7.29 -7.54 3.65
CA GLU A 4 -6.91 -8.27 4.84
C GLU A 4 -5.92 -7.42 5.63
N VAL A 5 -6.21 -7.21 6.91
CA VAL A 5 -5.37 -6.41 7.79
C VAL A 5 -4.89 -7.28 8.95
N ALA A 6 -3.57 -7.40 9.09
CA ALA A 6 -2.94 -8.28 10.08
C ALA A 6 -2.17 -7.46 11.13
N PHE A 7 -2.77 -6.37 11.62
CA PHE A 7 -2.15 -5.59 12.70
C PHE A 7 -3.20 -4.76 13.44
N SER A 8 -2.82 -4.30 14.66
CA SER A 8 -3.56 -3.29 15.40
C SER A 8 -2.76 -2.00 15.34
N GLY A 9 -3.35 -0.93 14.84
CA GLY A 9 -2.67 0.33 14.66
C GLY A 9 -3.28 1.46 15.47
N SER A 10 -2.56 2.56 15.58
CA SER A 10 -3.06 3.81 16.12
C SER A 10 -4.03 4.46 15.13
N VAL A 11 -4.72 5.53 15.56
CA VAL A 11 -5.61 6.31 14.69
C VAL A 11 -4.82 6.83 13.47
N MET A 12 -3.59 7.32 13.68
CA MET A 12 -2.75 7.82 12.58
C MET A 12 -2.36 6.71 11.61
N SER A 13 -2.09 5.50 12.11
CA SER A 13 -1.80 4.35 11.26
C SER A 13 -3.01 3.98 10.40
N VAL A 14 -4.20 4.02 10.97
CA VAL A 14 -5.43 3.72 10.22
C VAL A 14 -5.68 4.77 9.15
N GLU A 15 -5.51 6.06 9.46
CA GLU A 15 -5.66 7.14 8.48
C GLU A 15 -4.64 7.03 7.35
N ALA A 16 -3.37 6.78 7.69
CA ALA A 16 -2.30 6.62 6.70
C ALA A 16 -2.61 5.46 5.75
N LEU A 17 -3.03 4.33 6.30
CA LEU A 17 -3.40 3.16 5.51
C LEU A 17 -4.61 3.44 4.62
N ALA A 18 -5.63 4.11 5.14
CA ALA A 18 -6.83 4.43 4.38
C ALA A 18 -6.50 5.33 3.17
N ARG A 19 -5.66 6.34 3.36
CA ARG A 19 -5.19 7.21 2.27
C ARG A 19 -4.44 6.41 1.22
N PHE A 20 -3.53 5.56 1.65
CA PHE A 20 -2.73 4.73 0.75
C PHE A 20 -3.62 3.79 -0.08
N LEU A 21 -4.55 3.09 0.55
CA LEU A 21 -5.45 2.16 -0.14
C LEU A 21 -6.38 2.88 -1.12
N LYS A 22 -6.82 4.09 -0.79
CA LYS A 22 -7.64 4.88 -1.70
C LYS A 22 -6.88 5.22 -2.98
N ASP A 23 -5.63 5.64 -2.86
CA ASP A 23 -4.80 5.94 -4.01
C ASP A 23 -4.45 4.68 -4.79
N LEU A 24 -4.22 3.57 -4.11
CA LEU A 24 -3.95 2.28 -4.74
C LEU A 24 -5.13 1.83 -5.62
N GLU A 25 -6.37 2.03 -5.15
CA GLU A 25 -7.56 1.71 -5.94
C GLU A 25 -7.66 2.50 -7.24
N GLN A 26 -7.10 3.70 -7.25
CA GLN A 26 -7.17 4.60 -8.40
C GLN A 26 -6.05 4.40 -9.40
N LEU A 27 -5.12 3.48 -9.15
CA LEU A 27 -4.06 3.17 -10.10
C LEU A 27 -4.62 2.60 -11.40
N VAL A 28 -3.95 2.90 -12.50
CA VAL A 28 -4.26 2.34 -13.81
C VAL A 28 -2.96 1.76 -14.38
N PRO A 29 -2.86 0.43 -14.47
CA PRO A 29 -3.85 -0.58 -14.09
C PRO A 29 -3.92 -0.80 -12.58
N ALA A 30 -5.10 -1.17 -12.10
CA ALA A 30 -5.34 -1.48 -10.70
C ALA A 30 -4.82 -2.89 -10.33
N PRO A 31 -4.64 -3.17 -9.02
CA PRO A 31 -4.33 -4.53 -8.59
C PRO A 31 -5.43 -5.52 -9.01
N VAL A 32 -5.03 -6.75 -9.33
CA VAL A 32 -5.94 -7.81 -9.76
C VAL A 32 -6.34 -8.76 -8.64
N GLU A 33 -5.73 -8.62 -7.47
CA GLU A 33 -6.07 -9.39 -6.27
C GLU A 33 -6.32 -8.45 -5.10
N THR A 34 -7.03 -8.93 -4.09
CA THR A 34 -7.25 -8.19 -2.85
C THR A 34 -5.92 -7.94 -2.15
N PRO A 35 -5.56 -6.68 -1.88
CA PRO A 35 -4.32 -6.38 -1.17
C PRO A 35 -4.32 -6.95 0.24
N LYS A 36 -3.13 -7.35 0.71
CA LYS A 36 -2.90 -7.79 2.08
C LYS A 36 -2.06 -6.75 2.81
N VAL A 37 -2.45 -6.42 4.02
CA VAL A 37 -1.75 -5.42 4.83
C VAL A 37 -1.10 -6.10 6.01
N VAL A 38 0.21 -5.90 6.16
CA VAL A 38 0.99 -6.47 7.27
C VAL A 38 1.84 -5.37 7.88
N MET A 39 1.95 -5.37 9.19
CA MET A 39 2.92 -4.51 9.88
C MET A 39 4.22 -5.28 10.07
N GLY A 40 5.33 -4.71 9.61
CA GLY A 40 6.65 -5.28 9.83
C GLY A 40 7.15 -5.03 11.25
N ASP A 41 8.22 -5.75 11.64
CA ASP A 41 8.85 -5.60 12.95
C ASP A 41 9.45 -4.21 13.15
N ASP A 42 9.74 -3.50 12.06
CA ASP A 42 10.27 -2.14 12.04
C ASP A 42 9.17 -1.06 12.17
N GLY A 43 7.91 -1.46 12.30
CA GLY A 43 6.79 -0.55 12.37
C GLY A 43 6.28 -0.05 11.02
N VAL A 44 6.88 -0.48 9.93
CA VAL A 44 6.45 -0.12 8.57
C VAL A 44 5.22 -0.95 8.19
N ILE A 45 4.23 -0.30 7.58
CA ILE A 45 3.05 -0.98 7.07
C ILE A 45 3.31 -1.38 5.63
N TYR A 46 3.25 -2.69 5.36
CA TYR A 46 3.45 -3.24 4.02
C TYR A 46 2.10 -3.59 3.40
N VAL A 47 1.84 -3.07 2.21
CA VAL A 47 0.64 -3.40 1.44
C VAL A 47 1.08 -4.27 0.27
N LYS A 48 0.77 -5.56 0.35
CA LYS A 48 1.10 -6.52 -0.70
C LYS A 48 -0.03 -6.53 -1.74
N ALA A 49 0.30 -6.24 -2.98
CA ALA A 49 -0.69 -6.15 -4.05
C ALA A 49 -0.21 -6.90 -5.30
N GLY A 50 -1.09 -7.71 -5.86
CA GLY A 50 -0.82 -8.49 -7.07
C GLY A 50 -1.26 -7.75 -8.32
N PHE A 51 -0.41 -7.78 -9.35
CA PHE A 51 -0.68 -7.16 -10.65
C PHE A 51 -0.60 -8.21 -11.74
N ALA A 52 -1.18 -7.90 -12.90
CA ALA A 52 -1.27 -8.86 -13.99
C ALA A 52 0.09 -9.21 -14.61
N THR A 53 1.06 -8.29 -14.59
CA THR A 53 2.41 -8.49 -15.13
C THR A 53 3.46 -7.84 -14.24
N GLU A 54 4.72 -8.23 -14.42
CA GLU A 54 5.84 -7.61 -13.71
C GLU A 54 5.99 -6.13 -14.05
N ASP A 55 5.79 -5.75 -15.31
CA ASP A 55 5.85 -4.36 -15.73
C ASP A 55 4.80 -3.49 -15.02
N LYS A 56 3.58 -4.01 -14.89
CA LYS A 56 2.51 -3.31 -14.19
C LYS A 56 2.82 -3.19 -12.69
N ALA A 57 3.37 -4.24 -12.10
CA ALA A 57 3.79 -4.23 -10.70
C ALA A 57 4.89 -3.17 -10.48
N TRP A 58 5.87 -3.11 -11.35
CA TRP A 58 6.95 -2.13 -11.29
C TRP A 58 6.41 -0.68 -11.34
N ARG A 59 5.54 -0.41 -12.30
CA ARG A 59 4.94 0.92 -12.47
C ARG A 59 4.11 1.34 -11.26
N ALA A 60 3.36 0.40 -10.71
CA ALA A 60 2.58 0.65 -9.49
C ALA A 60 3.51 1.01 -8.33
N GLY A 61 4.63 0.30 -8.18
CA GLY A 61 5.62 0.61 -7.15
C GLY A 61 6.18 2.02 -7.28
N GLU A 62 6.50 2.44 -8.50
CA GLU A 62 6.99 3.80 -8.75
C GLU A 62 5.96 4.87 -8.39
N GLN A 63 4.71 4.69 -8.83
CA GLN A 63 3.64 5.65 -8.56
C GLN A 63 3.32 5.73 -7.08
N MET A 64 3.25 4.60 -6.39
CA MET A 64 2.90 4.58 -4.97
C MET A 64 4.04 5.04 -4.07
N ALA A 65 5.28 5.07 -4.54
CA ALA A 65 6.40 5.63 -3.78
C ALA A 65 6.19 7.11 -3.46
N GLU A 66 5.62 7.87 -4.38
CA GLU A 66 5.29 9.30 -4.16
C GLU A 66 4.19 9.44 -3.10
N VAL A 67 3.18 8.58 -3.16
CA VAL A 67 2.09 8.56 -2.17
C VAL A 67 2.64 8.23 -0.79
N SER A 68 3.54 7.25 -0.70
CA SER A 68 4.20 6.88 0.56
C SER A 68 4.95 8.05 1.17
N ALA A 69 5.68 8.81 0.35
CA ALA A 69 6.44 9.98 0.80
C ALA A 69 5.52 11.07 1.36
N GLU A 70 4.41 11.35 0.70
CA GLU A 70 3.43 12.33 1.17
C GLU A 70 2.79 11.91 2.48
N ILE A 71 2.42 10.64 2.59
CA ILE A 71 1.76 10.11 3.79
C ILE A 71 2.70 10.17 5.00
N VAL A 72 3.97 9.78 4.83
CA VAL A 72 4.92 9.81 5.95
C VAL A 72 5.21 11.23 6.42
N GLU A 73 5.24 12.21 5.51
CA GLU A 73 5.39 13.62 5.88
C GLU A 73 4.21 14.11 6.73
N ASP A 74 2.99 13.72 6.36
CA ASP A 74 1.78 14.21 7.03
C ASP A 74 1.46 13.46 8.32
N THR A 75 1.79 12.18 8.39
CA THR A 75 1.32 11.30 9.49
C THR A 75 2.43 10.69 10.32
N ASP A 76 3.68 10.80 9.90
CA ASP A 76 4.84 10.13 10.47
C ASP A 76 4.70 8.59 10.45
N VAL A 77 3.83 8.07 9.58
CA VAL A 77 3.61 6.64 9.40
C VAL A 77 4.06 6.25 8.00
N LEU A 78 4.98 5.29 7.91
CA LEU A 78 5.46 4.79 6.63
C LEU A 78 4.61 3.62 6.16
N VAL A 79 3.95 3.80 5.02
CA VAL A 79 3.17 2.77 4.34
C VAL A 79 3.81 2.56 2.97
N VAL A 80 4.17 1.34 2.65
CA VAL A 80 4.84 1.04 1.38
C VAL A 80 4.11 -0.05 0.62
N LEU A 81 4.18 0.03 -0.71
CA LEU A 81 3.65 -1.00 -1.58
C LEU A 81 4.71 -2.09 -1.77
N ALA A 82 4.28 -3.35 -1.62
CA ALA A 82 5.07 -4.52 -1.98
C ALA A 82 4.38 -5.19 -3.17
N PRO A 83 4.66 -4.74 -4.40
CA PRO A 83 3.97 -5.25 -5.58
C PRO A 83 4.57 -6.58 -6.04
N PHE A 84 3.72 -7.42 -6.62
CA PHE A 84 4.18 -8.68 -7.23
C PHE A 84 3.32 -8.99 -8.46
N ALA A 85 3.84 -9.81 -9.36
CA ALA A 85 3.09 -10.30 -10.51
C ALA A 85 2.41 -11.63 -10.16
N VAL A 86 1.16 -11.76 -10.53
CA VAL A 86 0.40 -13.01 -10.35
C VAL A 86 0.50 -13.93 -11.55
#